data_2c7fb34574d3c3c99e8e2181a9f2c8e5
#
_entry.id   2c7fb34574d3c3c99e8e2181a9f2c8e5
#
_cell.length_a   1.000
_cell.length_b   1.000
_cell.length_c   1.000
_cell.angle_alpha   90.00
_cell.angle_beta   90.00
_cell.angle_gamma   90.00
#
_symmetry.space_group_name_H-M   'P 1'
#
loop_
_entity.id
_entity.type
_entity.pdbx_description
1 polymer ?
#
loop_
_entity_poly.entity_id
_entity_poly.type
_entity_poly.pdbx_seq_one_letter_code
_entity_poly.pdbx_strand_id
1 'polypeptide(L)'
;MNPIIIVAAVVILFMLFSTVKIVQEKSAKIVQRLGSFSRILHPGVNFCVPFLETIAGTVNLKVQQLDIHIETKTKDDVFVKLQVSVHVQIMKSKVKEAFYELDDPYSQISSYIFDTVRAEVPKLELDDVFSRKDDIATAVKAELSEHMEKYGYSIVQTLITDIDPDAMVKESMNRINAAKRNKEAIYEDAEGRKIAKIKDAEADKESKRLQGEGVAEQRLAIIKGFADSVEDFSNTLEDVSPVEIMQFVLLTQHYDTIKDIGEKNSSIIVPYSPGNLQNLQQQLMEGNLMADEINRLSRERSKIPNNVNKSFAQKEKDLLNINKNLD
;
A
#
# COMPACT_ATOMS: atom_id res chain seq x y z
N MET A 1 -36.81 -46.37 69.22
CA MET A 1 -36.38 -44.93 69.05
C MET A 1 -37.62 -44.11 68.84
N ASN A 2 -37.81 -43.04 69.62
CA ASN A 2 -38.98 -42.19 69.51
C ASN A 2 -39.04 -41.54 68.12
N PRO A 3 -40.14 -41.64 67.39
CA PRO A 3 -40.26 -41.07 66.03
C PRO A 3 -40.00 -39.55 66.00
N ILE A 4 -40.19 -38.87 67.11
CA ILE A 4 -39.89 -37.44 67.28
C ILE A 4 -38.38 -37.19 67.17
N ILE A 5 -37.54 -38.08 67.73
CA ILE A 5 -36.07 -37.95 67.66
C ILE A 5 -35.55 -38.14 66.24
N ILE A 6 -36.15 -39.05 65.46
CA ILE A 6 -35.81 -39.29 64.07
C ILE A 6 -36.19 -38.03 63.20
N VAL A 7 -37.38 -37.50 63.42
CA VAL A 7 -37.80 -36.29 62.73
C VAL A 7 -36.90 -35.09 63.07
N ALA A 8 -36.59 -34.90 64.36
CA ALA A 8 -35.64 -33.86 64.78
C ALA A 8 -34.25 -34.00 64.15
N ALA A 9 -33.72 -35.24 64.12
CA ALA A 9 -32.43 -35.51 63.45
C ALA A 9 -32.44 -35.23 61.97
N VAL A 10 -33.50 -35.58 61.25
CA VAL A 10 -33.65 -35.25 59.82
C VAL A 10 -33.75 -33.75 59.56
N VAL A 11 -34.49 -33.02 60.39
CA VAL A 11 -34.58 -31.54 60.31
C VAL A 11 -33.26 -30.88 60.54
N ILE A 12 -32.50 -31.34 61.57
CA ILE A 12 -31.15 -30.81 61.81
C ILE A 12 -30.19 -31.13 60.67
N LEU A 13 -30.23 -32.35 60.12
CA LEU A 13 -29.41 -32.72 58.97
C LEU A 13 -29.74 -31.88 57.74
N PHE A 14 -31.04 -31.64 57.47
CA PHE A 14 -31.51 -30.76 56.39
C PHE A 14 -31.04 -29.32 56.60
N MET A 15 -31.11 -28.81 57.81
CA MET A 15 -30.58 -27.49 58.16
C MET A 15 -29.09 -27.40 57.90
N LEU A 16 -28.28 -28.41 58.29
CA LEU A 16 -26.84 -28.43 58.04
C LEU A 16 -26.51 -28.44 56.57
N PHE A 17 -27.23 -29.18 55.73
CA PHE A 17 -27.03 -29.18 54.28
C PHE A 17 -27.42 -27.83 53.65
N SER A 18 -28.48 -27.20 54.13
CA SER A 18 -28.95 -25.89 53.63
C SER A 18 -27.97 -24.74 53.99
N THR A 19 -27.13 -24.93 55.00
CA THR A 19 -26.17 -23.90 55.47
C THR A 19 -24.99 -23.71 54.51
N VAL A 20 -24.58 -24.76 53.77
CA VAL A 20 -23.45 -24.70 52.87
C VAL A 20 -23.83 -24.06 51.52
N LYS A 21 -23.15 -23.00 51.17
CA LYS A 21 -23.27 -22.31 49.86
C LYS A 21 -21.95 -22.24 49.16
N ILE A 22 -21.91 -22.72 47.93
CA ILE A 22 -20.71 -22.68 47.09
C ILE A 22 -20.81 -21.43 46.20
N VAL A 23 -19.73 -20.65 46.17
CA VAL A 23 -19.59 -19.47 45.32
C VAL A 23 -18.53 -19.73 44.25
N GLN A 24 -18.88 -19.50 42.99
CA GLN A 24 -17.98 -19.74 41.87
C GLN A 24 -16.87 -18.70 41.83
N GLU A 25 -15.71 -19.07 41.22
CA GLU A 25 -14.61 -18.15 40.99
C GLU A 25 -15.07 -16.95 40.14
N LYS A 26 -14.52 -15.76 40.41
CA LYS A 26 -14.92 -14.51 39.75
C LYS A 26 -16.41 -14.15 39.93
N SER A 27 -17.05 -14.60 40.97
CA SER A 27 -18.37 -14.13 41.42
C SER A 27 -18.35 -13.80 42.90
N ALA A 28 -19.29 -12.93 43.32
CA ALA A 28 -19.53 -12.62 44.71
C ALA A 28 -21.02 -12.74 44.98
N LYS A 29 -21.44 -13.28 46.12
CA LYS A 29 -22.84 -13.30 46.54
C LYS A 29 -23.04 -12.34 47.71
N ILE A 30 -24.10 -11.58 47.65
CA ILE A 30 -24.47 -10.62 48.68
C ILE A 30 -25.48 -11.27 49.61
N VAL A 31 -25.15 -11.28 50.91
CA VAL A 31 -26.01 -11.83 51.95
C VAL A 31 -26.67 -10.69 52.71
N GLN A 32 -27.99 -10.81 52.83
CA GLN A 32 -28.85 -9.99 53.68
C GLN A 32 -29.29 -10.77 54.89
N ARG A 33 -29.35 -10.09 56.02
CA ARG A 33 -29.96 -10.62 57.26
C ARG A 33 -31.22 -9.76 57.57
N LEU A 34 -32.37 -10.40 57.52
CA LEU A 34 -33.67 -9.72 57.75
C LEU A 34 -33.83 -8.42 56.91
N GLY A 35 -33.40 -8.46 55.63
CA GLY A 35 -33.49 -7.31 54.71
C GLY A 35 -32.32 -6.32 54.78
N SER A 36 -31.42 -6.44 55.74
CA SER A 36 -30.25 -5.57 55.86
C SER A 36 -28.99 -6.24 55.34
N PHE A 37 -28.08 -5.48 54.65
CA PHE A 37 -26.79 -6.00 54.22
C PHE A 37 -26.01 -6.58 55.40
N SER A 38 -25.49 -7.79 55.29
CA SER A 38 -24.72 -8.46 56.29
C SER A 38 -23.25 -8.63 55.90
N ARG A 39 -22.99 -9.36 54.80
CA ARG A 39 -21.64 -9.64 54.32
C ARG A 39 -21.63 -10.04 52.84
N ILE A 40 -20.45 -10.08 52.26
CA ILE A 40 -20.18 -10.59 50.92
C ILE A 40 -19.54 -11.97 51.00
N LEU A 41 -20.08 -12.95 50.26
CA LEU A 41 -19.46 -14.25 50.16
C LEU A 41 -18.47 -14.25 49.00
N HIS A 42 -17.23 -14.61 49.32
CA HIS A 42 -16.14 -14.78 48.36
C HIS A 42 -16.15 -16.16 47.74
N PRO A 43 -15.46 -16.38 46.62
CA PRO A 43 -15.33 -17.71 45.97
C PRO A 43 -14.90 -18.80 46.95
N GLY A 44 -15.52 -19.97 46.83
CA GLY A 44 -15.28 -21.13 47.71
C GLY A 44 -16.51 -21.55 48.50
N VAL A 45 -16.27 -22.34 49.55
CA VAL A 45 -17.31 -22.81 50.45
C VAL A 45 -17.61 -21.78 51.54
N ASN A 46 -18.86 -21.40 51.64
CA ASN A 46 -19.35 -20.40 52.61
C ASN A 46 -20.51 -20.99 53.39
N PHE A 47 -20.69 -20.50 54.62
CA PHE A 47 -21.78 -20.91 55.48
C PHE A 47 -22.78 -19.76 55.66
N CYS A 48 -24.07 -20.03 55.43
CA CYS A 48 -25.15 -19.11 55.64
C CYS A 48 -26.17 -19.72 56.63
N VAL A 49 -26.67 -18.92 57.55
CA VAL A 49 -27.70 -19.37 58.49
C VAL A 49 -29.05 -19.39 57.78
N PRO A 50 -29.65 -20.60 57.58
CA PRO A 50 -30.96 -20.68 56.93
C PRO A 50 -31.99 -19.93 57.76
N PHE A 51 -33.02 -19.35 57.09
CA PHE A 51 -34.10 -18.50 57.60
C PHE A 51 -33.69 -17.07 58.02
N LEU A 52 -32.52 -16.87 58.56
CA LEU A 52 -32.04 -15.57 59.01
C LEU A 52 -31.26 -14.83 57.89
N GLU A 53 -30.52 -15.58 57.09
CA GLU A 53 -29.64 -15.04 56.02
C GLU A 53 -30.19 -15.46 54.66
N THR A 54 -30.41 -14.50 53.77
CA THR A 54 -30.82 -14.71 52.40
C THR A 54 -29.78 -14.16 51.42
N ILE A 55 -29.63 -14.80 50.27
CA ILE A 55 -28.78 -14.30 49.21
C ILE A 55 -29.63 -13.29 48.39
N ALA A 56 -29.27 -12.00 48.47
CA ALA A 56 -29.94 -10.95 47.75
C ALA A 56 -29.66 -10.99 46.26
N GLY A 57 -28.41 -11.36 45.90
CA GLY A 57 -28.02 -11.48 44.50
C GLY A 57 -26.59 -12.01 44.31
N THR A 58 -26.27 -12.29 43.06
CA THR A 58 -24.92 -12.71 42.65
C THR A 58 -24.34 -11.67 41.70
N VAL A 59 -23.18 -11.15 42.02
CA VAL A 59 -22.46 -10.15 41.25
C VAL A 59 -21.35 -10.84 40.46
N ASN A 60 -21.28 -10.57 39.16
CA ASN A 60 -20.24 -11.09 38.29
C ASN A 60 -19.00 -10.16 38.32
N LEU A 61 -17.84 -10.70 38.70
CA LEU A 61 -16.57 -9.97 38.81
C LEU A 61 -15.69 -10.17 37.57
N LYS A 62 -16.21 -10.80 36.51
CA LYS A 62 -15.48 -10.89 35.23
C LYS A 62 -15.59 -9.55 34.49
N VAL A 63 -14.64 -9.31 33.59
CA VAL A 63 -14.76 -8.21 32.65
C VAL A 63 -15.94 -8.46 31.73
N GLN A 64 -16.83 -7.49 31.62
CA GLN A 64 -18.01 -7.51 30.75
C GLN A 64 -17.80 -6.46 29.66
N GLN A 65 -18.18 -6.78 28.42
CA GLN A 65 -18.21 -5.85 27.32
C GLN A 65 -19.62 -5.32 27.12
N LEU A 66 -19.71 -4.00 26.98
CA LEU A 66 -20.91 -3.28 26.65
C LEU A 66 -20.69 -2.58 25.32
N ASP A 67 -21.55 -2.91 24.34
CA ASP A 67 -21.50 -2.30 23.00
C ASP A 67 -22.66 -1.29 22.90
N ILE A 68 -22.30 -0.05 22.59
CA ILE A 68 -23.24 1.09 22.57
C ILE A 68 -23.15 1.75 21.22
N HIS A 69 -24.30 1.90 20.55
CA HIS A 69 -24.43 2.58 19.27
C HIS A 69 -24.88 4.02 19.51
N ILE A 70 -24.13 4.96 18.96
CA ILE A 70 -24.34 6.39 19.14
C ILE A 70 -24.42 7.04 17.76
N GLU A 71 -25.46 7.81 17.55
CA GLU A 71 -25.59 8.68 16.39
C GLU A 71 -25.29 10.12 16.80
N THR A 72 -24.37 10.76 16.10
CA THR A 72 -23.97 12.14 16.36
C THR A 72 -23.57 12.82 15.05
N LYS A 73 -23.29 14.13 15.13
CA LYS A 73 -22.93 14.97 14.00
C LYS A 73 -21.51 15.49 14.19
N THR A 74 -20.71 15.45 13.14
CA THR A 74 -19.35 16.00 13.13
C THR A 74 -19.36 17.51 12.90
N LYS A 75 -18.22 18.17 13.01
CA LYS A 75 -18.04 19.62 12.79
C LYS A 75 -18.39 20.03 11.36
N ASP A 76 -18.15 19.19 10.39
CA ASP A 76 -18.46 19.38 8.95
C ASP A 76 -19.89 18.95 8.59
N ASP A 77 -20.79 18.89 9.59
CA ASP A 77 -22.22 18.65 9.44
C ASP A 77 -22.60 17.24 8.93
N VAL A 78 -21.73 16.26 9.07
CA VAL A 78 -21.97 14.89 8.69
C VAL A 78 -22.52 14.07 9.85
N PHE A 79 -23.62 13.33 9.62
CA PHE A 79 -24.11 12.36 10.59
C PHE A 79 -23.26 11.09 10.54
N VAL A 80 -22.87 10.63 11.73
CA VAL A 80 -22.07 9.42 11.90
C VAL A 80 -22.64 8.54 12.99
N LYS A 81 -22.64 7.24 12.73
CA LYS A 81 -22.96 6.21 13.72
C LYS A 81 -21.65 5.64 14.25
N LEU A 82 -21.46 5.75 15.54
CA LEU A 82 -20.29 5.27 16.26
C LEU A 82 -20.69 4.06 17.10
N GLN A 83 -19.91 3.01 17.04
CA GLN A 83 -20.00 1.89 17.98
C GLN A 83 -18.87 2.02 19.01
N VAL A 84 -19.25 2.20 20.25
CA VAL A 84 -18.32 2.32 21.38
C VAL A 84 -18.44 1.06 22.22
N SER A 85 -17.34 0.30 22.33
CA SER A 85 -17.26 -0.89 23.17
C SER A 85 -16.49 -0.55 24.46
N VAL A 86 -17.16 -0.75 25.58
CA VAL A 86 -16.58 -0.47 26.91
C VAL A 86 -16.43 -1.77 27.68
N HIS A 87 -15.23 -2.01 28.16
CA HIS A 87 -14.93 -3.13 29.04
C HIS A 87 -14.99 -2.69 30.49
N VAL A 88 -15.98 -3.20 31.19
CA VAL A 88 -16.23 -2.85 32.60
C VAL A 88 -16.01 -4.05 33.51
N GLN A 89 -15.55 -3.80 34.71
CA GLN A 89 -15.39 -4.81 35.74
C GLN A 89 -15.82 -4.25 37.10
N ILE A 90 -16.51 -5.04 37.91
CA ILE A 90 -16.86 -4.67 39.27
C ILE A 90 -15.64 -4.86 40.18
N MET A 91 -15.29 -3.83 40.95
CA MET A 91 -14.19 -3.88 41.90
C MET A 91 -14.55 -4.78 43.10
N LYS A 92 -13.64 -5.69 43.44
CA LYS A 92 -13.83 -6.60 44.58
C LYS A 92 -14.06 -5.88 45.89
N SER A 93 -13.51 -4.68 46.04
CA SER A 93 -13.63 -3.86 47.26
C SER A 93 -14.96 -3.15 47.39
N LYS A 94 -15.68 -2.93 46.26
CA LYS A 94 -16.89 -2.11 46.21
C LYS A 94 -18.10 -2.89 45.66
N VAL A 95 -18.17 -4.18 45.95
CA VAL A 95 -19.26 -5.05 45.46
C VAL A 95 -20.62 -4.65 46.05
N LYS A 96 -20.62 -4.13 47.28
CA LYS A 96 -21.84 -3.65 47.97
C LYS A 96 -22.41 -2.44 47.22
N GLU A 97 -21.57 -1.46 46.96
CA GLU A 97 -21.91 -0.24 46.24
C GLU A 97 -22.44 -0.55 44.85
N ALA A 98 -21.74 -1.46 44.12
CA ALA A 98 -22.14 -1.87 42.77
C ALA A 98 -23.51 -2.55 42.72
N PHE A 99 -23.95 -3.16 43.84
CA PHE A 99 -25.23 -3.87 43.86
C PHE A 99 -26.40 -3.02 44.39
N TYR A 100 -26.16 -2.13 45.35
CA TYR A 100 -27.23 -1.39 46.01
C TYR A 100 -27.39 0.05 45.57
N GLU A 101 -26.35 0.70 45.05
CA GLU A 101 -26.38 2.11 44.69
C GLU A 101 -26.81 2.38 43.26
N LEU A 102 -26.69 1.40 42.36
CA LEU A 102 -27.08 1.49 40.99
C LEU A 102 -28.13 0.45 40.63
N ASP A 103 -29.29 0.90 40.16
CA ASP A 103 -30.38 0.02 39.71
C ASP A 103 -30.06 -0.56 38.31
N ASP A 104 -29.72 0.33 37.35
CA ASP A 104 -29.33 -0.04 35.98
C ASP A 104 -27.97 0.56 35.60
N PRO A 105 -26.88 -0.19 35.83
CA PRO A 105 -25.52 0.26 35.47
C PRO A 105 -25.35 0.47 33.97
N TYR A 106 -26.02 -0.35 33.15
CA TYR A 106 -25.91 -0.28 31.69
C TYR A 106 -26.46 1.04 31.15
N SER A 107 -27.66 1.41 31.60
CA SER A 107 -28.29 2.66 31.18
C SER A 107 -27.49 3.89 31.60
N GLN A 108 -26.92 3.88 32.81
CA GLN A 108 -26.08 4.98 33.29
C GLN A 108 -24.75 5.08 32.52
N ILE A 109 -24.05 3.99 32.33
CA ILE A 109 -22.82 3.96 31.53
C ILE A 109 -23.12 4.47 30.12
N SER A 110 -24.19 4.00 29.50
CA SER A 110 -24.62 4.46 28.18
C SER A 110 -24.85 5.97 28.14
N SER A 111 -25.53 6.53 29.16
CA SER A 111 -25.82 7.97 29.22
C SER A 111 -24.54 8.82 29.28
N TYR A 112 -23.57 8.43 30.08
CA TYR A 112 -22.27 9.13 30.14
C TYR A 112 -21.51 9.03 28.81
N ILE A 113 -21.53 7.88 28.17
CA ILE A 113 -20.90 7.71 26.86
C ILE A 113 -21.58 8.60 25.81
N PHE A 114 -22.91 8.64 25.79
CA PHE A 114 -23.66 9.53 24.91
C PHE A 114 -23.28 10.99 25.10
N ASP A 115 -23.18 11.43 26.35
CA ASP A 115 -22.84 12.81 26.67
C ASP A 115 -21.42 13.17 26.20
N THR A 116 -20.44 12.35 26.58
CA THR A 116 -19.04 12.59 26.22
C THR A 116 -18.82 12.54 24.71
N VAL A 117 -19.37 11.55 24.02
CA VAL A 117 -19.21 11.42 22.56
C VAL A 117 -19.88 12.59 21.83
N ARG A 118 -21.07 13.01 22.27
CA ARG A 118 -21.76 14.20 21.75
C ARG A 118 -21.09 15.51 22.06
N ALA A 119 -20.23 15.57 23.08
CA ALA A 119 -19.43 16.73 23.40
C ALA A 119 -18.13 16.78 22.56
N GLU A 120 -17.52 15.64 22.26
CA GLU A 120 -16.21 15.56 21.59
C GLU A 120 -16.29 15.49 20.07
N VAL A 121 -17.20 14.66 19.51
CA VAL A 121 -17.28 14.44 18.07
C VAL A 121 -17.62 15.71 17.27
N PRO A 122 -18.53 16.59 17.70
CA PRO A 122 -18.84 17.81 16.96
C PRO A 122 -17.69 18.83 16.90
N LYS A 123 -16.62 18.62 17.65
CA LYS A 123 -15.41 19.46 17.58
C LYS A 123 -14.47 19.04 16.45
N LEU A 124 -14.67 17.85 15.89
CA LEU A 124 -13.79 17.19 14.93
C LEU A 124 -14.46 17.10 13.56
N GLU A 125 -13.67 17.23 12.50
CA GLU A 125 -14.08 16.91 11.16
C GLU A 125 -14.15 15.38 10.96
N LEU A 126 -14.88 14.90 9.97
CA LEU A 126 -15.08 13.46 9.78
C LEU A 126 -13.76 12.69 9.65
N ASP A 127 -12.81 13.21 8.89
CA ASP A 127 -11.47 12.61 8.72
C ASP A 127 -10.69 12.57 10.06
N ASP A 128 -10.88 13.58 10.91
CA ASP A 128 -10.28 13.63 12.25
C ASP A 128 -10.92 12.63 13.20
N VAL A 129 -12.22 12.37 13.09
CA VAL A 129 -12.89 11.33 13.90
C VAL A 129 -12.31 9.96 13.62
N PHE A 130 -12.01 9.64 12.35
CA PHE A 130 -11.35 8.38 11.99
C PHE A 130 -9.89 8.31 12.47
N SER A 131 -9.13 9.39 12.33
CA SER A 131 -7.70 9.41 12.67
C SER A 131 -7.43 9.52 14.18
N ARG A 132 -8.32 10.18 14.93
CA ARG A 132 -8.20 10.47 16.36
C ARG A 132 -9.21 9.71 17.24
N LYS A 133 -9.73 8.59 16.75
CA LYS A 133 -10.68 7.74 17.48
C LYS A 133 -10.16 7.34 18.87
N ASP A 134 -8.85 7.16 19.03
CA ASP A 134 -8.23 6.76 20.29
C ASP A 134 -8.24 7.91 21.32
N ASP A 135 -8.18 9.16 20.87
CA ASP A 135 -8.32 10.35 21.73
C ASP A 135 -9.74 10.41 22.30
N ILE A 136 -10.75 10.20 21.45
CA ILE A 136 -12.15 10.16 21.87
C ILE A 136 -12.39 9.01 22.86
N ALA A 137 -11.86 7.82 22.58
CA ALA A 137 -11.96 6.66 23.47
C ALA A 137 -11.31 6.93 24.83
N THR A 138 -10.19 7.66 24.84
CA THR A 138 -9.49 8.05 26.08
C THR A 138 -10.30 9.08 26.88
N ALA A 139 -10.91 10.06 26.23
CA ALA A 139 -11.79 11.04 26.87
C ALA A 139 -13.02 10.36 27.49
N VAL A 140 -13.67 9.45 26.75
CA VAL A 140 -14.79 8.65 27.26
C VAL A 140 -14.37 7.81 28.46
N LYS A 141 -13.21 7.16 28.39
CA LYS A 141 -12.69 6.35 29.51
C LYS A 141 -12.44 7.20 30.76
N ALA A 142 -11.86 8.38 30.62
CA ALA A 142 -11.56 9.28 31.73
C ALA A 142 -12.85 9.71 32.46
N GLU A 143 -13.84 10.18 31.69
CA GLU A 143 -15.13 10.64 32.22
C GLU A 143 -15.88 9.50 32.90
N LEU A 144 -15.97 8.34 32.24
CA LEU A 144 -16.62 7.15 32.83
C LEU A 144 -15.92 6.68 34.10
N SER A 145 -14.58 6.70 34.13
CA SER A 145 -13.83 6.25 35.33
C SER A 145 -14.11 7.14 36.51
N GLU A 146 -14.16 8.46 36.33
CA GLU A 146 -14.44 9.42 37.41
C GLU A 146 -15.81 9.19 38.04
N HIS A 147 -16.84 8.95 37.21
CA HIS A 147 -18.21 8.81 37.69
C HIS A 147 -18.52 7.39 38.18
N MET A 148 -18.08 6.34 37.47
CA MET A 148 -18.45 4.98 37.76
C MET A 148 -17.63 4.30 38.85
N GLU A 149 -16.43 4.82 39.16
CA GLU A 149 -15.61 4.32 40.25
C GLU A 149 -16.27 4.48 41.62
N LYS A 150 -17.08 5.54 41.81
CA LYS A 150 -17.85 5.76 43.05
C LYS A 150 -18.80 4.64 43.32
N TYR A 151 -19.42 4.10 42.27
CA TYR A 151 -20.38 2.98 42.30
C TYR A 151 -19.72 1.62 42.22
N GLY A 152 -18.40 1.52 42.26
CA GLY A 152 -17.68 0.26 42.28
C GLY A 152 -17.43 -0.38 40.91
N TYR A 153 -17.63 0.35 39.81
CA TYR A 153 -17.33 -0.08 38.47
C TYR A 153 -15.97 0.46 38.03
N SER A 154 -15.08 -0.42 37.59
CA SER A 154 -13.79 -0.05 37.00
C SER A 154 -13.86 -0.18 35.49
N ILE A 155 -13.52 0.88 34.76
CA ILE A 155 -13.44 0.88 33.30
C ILE A 155 -12.05 0.41 32.89
N VAL A 156 -12.00 -0.82 32.39
CA VAL A 156 -10.74 -1.44 31.96
C VAL A 156 -10.24 -0.79 30.69
N GLN A 157 -11.13 -0.73 29.67
CA GLN A 157 -10.80 -0.15 28.37
C GLN A 157 -12.06 0.35 27.67
N THR A 158 -11.90 1.39 26.89
CA THR A 158 -12.92 1.93 25.98
C THR A 158 -12.33 1.93 24.57
N LEU A 159 -13.11 1.48 23.60
CA LEU A 159 -12.71 1.38 22.21
C LEU A 159 -13.83 1.91 21.30
N ILE A 160 -13.47 2.64 20.27
CA ILE A 160 -14.37 2.92 19.16
C ILE A 160 -14.11 1.85 18.10
N THR A 161 -15.08 0.94 17.93
CA THR A 161 -14.94 -0.25 17.08
C THR A 161 -15.39 0.00 15.66
N ASP A 162 -16.40 0.86 15.48
CA ASP A 162 -16.89 1.21 14.15
C ASP A 162 -17.32 2.68 14.07
N ILE A 163 -17.11 3.26 12.87
CA ILE A 163 -17.50 4.64 12.52
C ILE A 163 -18.15 4.56 11.14
N ASP A 164 -19.45 4.65 11.08
CA ASP A 164 -20.22 4.54 9.84
C ASP A 164 -20.92 5.88 9.54
N PRO A 165 -20.40 6.68 8.60
CA PRO A 165 -21.05 7.88 8.12
C PRO A 165 -22.21 7.54 7.21
N ASP A 166 -23.08 8.53 6.94
CA ASP A 166 -24.17 8.39 5.99
C ASP A 166 -23.71 7.84 4.63
N ALA A 167 -24.50 7.00 3.99
CA ALA A 167 -24.14 6.30 2.76
C ALA A 167 -23.74 7.25 1.62
N MET A 168 -24.40 8.41 1.50
CA MET A 168 -24.07 9.41 0.47
C MET A 168 -22.69 10.04 0.72
N VAL A 169 -22.36 10.26 1.97
CA VAL A 169 -21.05 10.81 2.38
C VAL A 169 -19.95 9.77 2.13
N LYS A 170 -20.18 8.53 2.50
CA LYS A 170 -19.27 7.41 2.25
C LYS A 170 -18.98 7.23 0.75
N GLU A 171 -19.98 7.33 -0.10
CA GLU A 171 -19.79 7.30 -1.54
C GLU A 171 -18.98 8.51 -2.05
N SER A 172 -19.29 9.69 -1.54
CA SER A 172 -18.57 10.92 -1.91
C SER A 172 -17.10 10.88 -1.48
N MET A 173 -16.80 10.42 -0.27
CA MET A 173 -15.44 10.19 0.21
C MET A 173 -14.68 9.18 -0.64
N ASN A 174 -15.34 8.08 -1.03
CA ASN A 174 -14.74 7.08 -1.92
C ASN A 174 -14.40 7.69 -3.29
N ARG A 175 -15.26 8.54 -3.85
CA ARG A 175 -14.99 9.26 -5.11
C ARG A 175 -13.83 10.23 -4.97
N ILE A 176 -13.79 11.01 -3.88
CA ILE A 176 -12.68 11.95 -3.60
C ILE A 176 -11.37 11.19 -3.43
N ASN A 177 -11.35 10.12 -2.66
CA ASN A 177 -10.18 9.29 -2.45
C ASN A 177 -9.71 8.61 -3.75
N ALA A 178 -10.64 8.14 -4.58
CA ALA A 178 -10.32 7.59 -5.89
C ALA A 178 -9.70 8.65 -6.81
N ALA A 179 -10.26 9.87 -6.83
CA ALA A 179 -9.72 10.99 -7.61
C ALA A 179 -8.33 11.42 -7.11
N LYS A 180 -8.13 11.48 -5.79
CA LYS A 180 -6.83 11.80 -5.18
C LYS A 180 -5.77 10.76 -5.55
N ARG A 181 -6.08 9.48 -5.40
CA ARG A 181 -5.17 8.38 -5.80
C ARG A 181 -4.87 8.38 -7.30
N ASN A 182 -5.88 8.66 -8.14
CA ASN A 182 -5.68 8.75 -9.57
C ASN A 182 -4.77 9.94 -9.95
N LYS A 183 -4.97 11.10 -9.32
CA LYS A 183 -4.08 12.26 -9.50
C LYS A 183 -2.64 11.93 -9.08
N GLU A 184 -2.47 11.28 -7.96
CA GLU A 184 -1.15 10.87 -7.44
C GLU A 184 -0.48 9.85 -8.38
N ALA A 185 -1.23 8.84 -8.86
CA ALA A 185 -0.74 7.87 -9.83
C ALA A 185 -0.30 8.52 -11.14
N ILE A 186 -1.08 9.49 -11.68
CA ILE A 186 -0.72 10.23 -12.89
C ILE A 186 0.55 11.06 -12.66
N TYR A 187 0.69 11.69 -11.49
CA TYR A 187 1.87 12.47 -11.14
C TYR A 187 3.12 11.57 -11.07
N GLU A 188 3.04 10.44 -10.36
CA GLU A 188 4.14 9.47 -10.24
C GLU A 188 4.52 8.85 -11.60
N ASP A 189 3.53 8.52 -12.45
CA ASP A 189 3.78 8.02 -13.79
C ASP A 189 4.48 9.07 -14.68
N ALA A 190 4.06 10.33 -14.59
CA ALA A 190 4.70 11.42 -15.32
C ALA A 190 6.15 11.66 -14.85
N GLU A 191 6.39 11.63 -13.54
CA GLU A 191 7.75 11.75 -12.99
C GLU A 191 8.61 10.54 -13.36
N GLY A 192 8.05 9.33 -13.32
CA GLY A 192 8.70 8.11 -13.79
C GLY A 192 9.13 8.19 -15.26
N ARG A 193 8.22 8.66 -16.14
CA ARG A 193 8.54 8.89 -17.56
C ARG A 193 9.61 9.94 -17.78
N LYS A 194 9.61 11.01 -17.00
CA LYS A 194 10.65 12.04 -17.05
C LYS A 194 12.00 11.47 -16.64
N ILE A 195 12.06 10.73 -15.54
CA ILE A 195 13.28 10.07 -15.07
C ILE A 195 13.80 9.07 -16.11
N ALA A 196 12.92 8.23 -16.67
CA ALA A 196 13.27 7.29 -17.74
C ALA A 196 13.90 8.02 -18.94
N LYS A 197 13.26 9.10 -19.43
CA LYS A 197 13.74 9.88 -20.56
C LYS A 197 15.10 10.55 -20.31
N ILE A 198 15.34 11.01 -19.06
CA ILE A 198 16.63 11.56 -18.66
C ILE A 198 17.69 10.46 -18.64
N LYS A 199 17.35 9.29 -18.08
CA LYS A 199 18.27 8.14 -18.02
C LYS A 199 18.62 7.60 -19.40
N ASP A 200 17.65 7.53 -20.30
CA ASP A 200 17.89 7.14 -21.70
C ASP A 200 18.84 8.13 -22.39
N ALA A 201 18.63 9.43 -22.20
CA ALA A 201 19.51 10.45 -22.79
C ALA A 201 20.94 10.43 -22.17
N GLU A 202 21.07 10.16 -20.87
CA GLU A 202 22.35 9.95 -20.21
C GLU A 202 23.05 8.70 -20.75
N ALA A 203 22.33 7.60 -20.91
CA ALA A 203 22.85 6.35 -21.48
C ALA A 203 23.32 6.52 -22.92
N ASP A 204 22.51 7.21 -23.74
CA ASP A 204 22.86 7.53 -25.13
C ASP A 204 24.12 8.40 -25.24
N LYS A 205 24.23 9.42 -24.35
CA LYS A 205 25.42 10.29 -24.28
C LYS A 205 26.65 9.46 -23.93
N GLU A 206 26.56 8.62 -22.91
CA GLU A 206 27.69 7.79 -22.45
C GLU A 206 28.07 6.75 -23.49
N SER A 207 27.08 6.11 -24.13
CA SER A 207 27.30 5.16 -25.24
C SER A 207 28.06 5.82 -26.41
N LYS A 208 27.63 7.02 -26.82
CA LYS A 208 28.31 7.77 -27.90
C LYS A 208 29.73 8.21 -27.51
N ARG A 209 29.93 8.58 -26.23
CA ARG A 209 31.26 8.93 -25.70
C ARG A 209 32.22 7.72 -25.77
N LEU A 210 31.75 6.57 -25.23
CA LEU A 210 32.52 5.32 -25.24
C LEU A 210 32.82 4.81 -26.66
N GLN A 211 31.80 4.93 -27.55
CA GLN A 211 31.98 4.59 -28.96
C GLN A 211 33.02 5.50 -29.64
N GLY A 212 32.96 6.81 -29.34
CA GLY A 212 33.97 7.76 -29.86
C GLY A 212 35.38 7.48 -29.35
N GLU A 213 35.52 7.15 -28.07
CA GLU A 213 36.81 6.74 -27.48
C GLU A 213 37.31 5.44 -28.11
N GLY A 214 36.43 4.40 -28.25
CA GLY A 214 36.81 3.15 -28.90
C GLY A 214 37.25 3.32 -30.35
N VAL A 215 36.61 4.21 -31.11
CA VAL A 215 37.04 4.53 -32.48
C VAL A 215 38.39 5.25 -32.49
N ALA A 216 38.62 6.17 -31.52
CA ALA A 216 39.89 6.86 -31.43
C ALA A 216 41.03 5.90 -31.05
N GLU A 217 40.81 5.01 -30.07
CA GLU A 217 41.78 3.98 -29.69
C GLU A 217 42.07 3.01 -30.84
N GLN A 218 41.02 2.57 -31.55
CA GLN A 218 41.19 1.74 -32.74
C GLN A 218 42.05 2.43 -33.80
N ARG A 219 41.79 3.72 -34.08
CA ARG A 219 42.61 4.47 -35.07
C ARG A 219 44.09 4.61 -34.63
N LEU A 220 44.32 4.88 -33.33
CA LEU A 220 45.66 4.93 -32.78
C LEU A 220 46.38 3.58 -32.89
N ALA A 221 45.68 2.46 -32.61
CA ALA A 221 46.24 1.12 -32.76
C ALA A 221 46.61 0.78 -34.22
N ILE A 222 45.73 1.19 -35.16
CA ILE A 222 45.99 1.02 -36.60
C ILE A 222 47.20 1.84 -37.02
N ILE A 223 47.29 3.13 -36.64
CA ILE A 223 48.42 3.99 -37.00
C ILE A 223 49.71 3.44 -36.43
N LYS A 224 49.70 2.97 -35.16
CA LYS A 224 50.86 2.33 -34.56
C LYS A 224 51.27 1.08 -35.27
N GLY A 225 50.33 0.18 -35.60
CA GLY A 225 50.59 -1.02 -36.39
C GLY A 225 51.16 -0.73 -37.76
N PHE A 226 50.74 0.38 -38.40
CA PHE A 226 51.35 0.82 -39.66
C PHE A 226 52.77 1.33 -39.49
N ALA A 227 53.03 2.14 -38.44
CA ALA A 227 54.38 2.63 -38.19
C ALA A 227 55.34 1.46 -37.93
N ASP A 228 54.93 0.51 -37.09
CA ASP A 228 55.70 -0.69 -36.80
C ASP A 228 55.93 -1.54 -38.10
N SER A 229 54.93 -1.70 -38.96
CA SER A 229 55.06 -2.40 -40.22
C SER A 229 56.01 -1.69 -41.20
N VAL A 230 55.91 -0.39 -41.33
CA VAL A 230 56.82 0.40 -42.20
C VAL A 230 58.27 0.31 -41.70
N GLU A 231 58.48 0.33 -40.37
CA GLU A 231 59.82 0.19 -39.78
C GLU A 231 60.39 -1.24 -40.06
N ASP A 232 59.60 -2.29 -39.90
CA ASP A 232 60.01 -3.68 -40.16
C ASP A 232 60.31 -3.90 -41.63
N PHE A 233 59.50 -3.39 -42.57
CA PHE A 233 59.76 -3.46 -44.00
C PHE A 233 61.01 -2.66 -44.42
N SER A 234 61.20 -1.46 -43.86
CA SER A 234 62.38 -0.65 -44.13
C SER A 234 63.67 -1.32 -43.67
N ASN A 235 63.61 -2.06 -42.57
CA ASN A 235 64.77 -2.82 -42.06
C ASN A 235 65.05 -4.10 -42.82
N THR A 236 64.07 -4.63 -43.59
CA THR A 236 64.20 -5.92 -44.30
C THR A 236 64.52 -5.76 -45.78
N LEU A 237 64.16 -4.62 -46.38
CA LEU A 237 64.34 -4.31 -47.81
C LEU A 237 65.17 -3.07 -47.99
N GLU A 238 66.52 -3.26 -48.28
CA GLU A 238 67.49 -2.16 -48.41
C GLU A 238 67.23 -1.23 -49.62
N ASP A 239 66.46 -1.59 -50.61
CA ASP A 239 66.25 -0.85 -51.88
C ASP A 239 64.80 -0.28 -52.10
N VAL A 240 63.90 -0.29 -51.12
CA VAL A 240 62.54 0.20 -51.29
C VAL A 240 62.30 1.52 -50.52
N SER A 241 61.79 2.51 -51.23
CA SER A 241 61.45 3.82 -50.62
C SER A 241 60.34 3.72 -49.61
N PRO A 242 60.41 4.42 -48.42
CA PRO A 242 59.33 4.46 -47.42
C PRO A 242 58.00 4.89 -48.00
N VAL A 243 57.98 5.68 -49.07
CA VAL A 243 56.78 6.12 -49.77
C VAL A 243 56.09 4.99 -50.52
N GLU A 244 56.86 4.06 -51.15
CA GLU A 244 56.33 2.88 -51.85
C GLU A 244 55.76 1.86 -50.87
N ILE A 245 56.38 1.68 -49.71
CA ILE A 245 55.86 0.83 -48.63
C ILE A 245 54.50 1.40 -48.12
N MET A 246 54.44 2.73 -47.90
CA MET A 246 53.19 3.37 -47.46
C MET A 246 52.05 3.24 -48.49
N GLN A 247 52.36 3.34 -49.80
CA GLN A 247 51.37 3.10 -50.84
C GLN A 247 50.86 1.68 -50.86
N PHE A 248 51.71 0.71 -50.64
CA PHE A 248 51.32 -0.72 -50.59
C PHE A 248 50.44 -1.00 -49.36
N VAL A 249 50.78 -0.43 -48.17
CA VAL A 249 49.95 -0.58 -46.95
C VAL A 249 48.60 0.10 -47.12
N LEU A 250 48.55 1.30 -47.71
CA LEU A 250 47.29 1.97 -48.02
C LEU A 250 46.41 1.17 -49.01
N LEU A 251 47.02 0.54 -49.96
CA LEU A 251 46.29 -0.30 -50.93
C LEU A 251 45.67 -1.56 -50.26
N THR A 252 46.46 -2.24 -49.40
CA THR A 252 45.96 -3.39 -48.63
C THR A 252 44.80 -2.98 -47.72
N GLN A 253 44.91 -1.87 -47.01
CA GLN A 253 43.85 -1.35 -46.17
C GLN A 253 42.56 -0.99 -46.95
N HIS A 254 42.76 -0.47 -48.18
CA HIS A 254 41.62 -0.17 -49.04
C HIS A 254 40.86 -1.47 -49.40
N TYR A 255 41.59 -2.58 -49.73
CA TYR A 255 40.95 -3.85 -49.99
C TYR A 255 40.31 -4.48 -48.78
N ASP A 256 40.90 -4.37 -47.60
CA ASP A 256 40.30 -4.82 -46.34
C ASP A 256 39.01 -4.04 -46.02
N THR A 257 39.01 -2.74 -46.25
CA THR A 257 37.78 -1.90 -46.08
C THR A 257 36.69 -2.31 -47.05
N ILE A 258 37.02 -2.58 -48.32
CA ILE A 258 36.04 -3.05 -49.33
C ILE A 258 35.49 -4.44 -48.94
N LYS A 259 36.33 -5.31 -48.41
CA LYS A 259 35.93 -6.64 -47.92
C LYS A 259 34.92 -6.49 -46.76
N ASP A 260 35.23 -5.64 -45.72
CA ASP A 260 34.35 -5.39 -44.57
C ASP A 260 33.00 -4.77 -44.97
N ILE A 261 32.99 -3.87 -45.96
CA ILE A 261 31.76 -3.32 -46.53
C ILE A 261 30.97 -4.39 -47.29
N GLY A 262 31.63 -5.24 -48.03
CA GLY A 262 31.01 -6.36 -48.77
C GLY A 262 30.40 -7.41 -47.85
N GLU A 263 30.99 -7.69 -46.70
CA GLU A 263 30.45 -8.62 -45.71
C GLU A 263 29.22 -8.06 -44.98
N LYS A 264 29.12 -6.73 -44.80
CA LYS A 264 28.01 -6.08 -44.04
C LYS A 264 26.83 -5.65 -44.89
N ASN A 265 27.02 -5.41 -46.22
CA ASN A 265 25.98 -4.94 -47.13
C ASN A 265 26.07 -5.63 -48.53
N SER A 266 25.06 -6.37 -48.86
CA SER A 266 25.00 -7.12 -50.14
C SER A 266 24.72 -6.28 -51.41
N SER A 267 24.81 -4.96 -51.36
CA SER A 267 24.45 -4.09 -52.51
C SER A 267 25.21 -2.77 -52.54
N ILE A 268 26.54 -2.79 -52.54
CA ILE A 268 27.33 -1.60 -52.94
C ILE A 268 28.16 -1.97 -54.17
N ILE A 269 27.77 -1.42 -55.33
CA ILE A 269 28.60 -1.45 -56.53
C ILE A 269 29.61 -0.31 -56.42
N VAL A 270 30.85 -0.65 -56.09
CA VAL A 270 31.97 0.33 -56.11
C VAL A 270 32.58 0.27 -57.48
N PRO A 271 32.50 1.33 -58.29
CA PRO A 271 33.19 1.36 -59.57
C PRO A 271 34.70 1.37 -59.35
N TYR A 272 35.35 0.33 -59.82
CA TYR A 272 36.78 0.13 -59.64
C TYR A 272 37.58 0.80 -60.78
N SER A 273 38.46 1.76 -60.44
CA SER A 273 39.51 2.24 -61.32
C SER A 273 40.78 2.51 -60.45
N PRO A 274 41.72 1.54 -60.43
CA PRO A 274 42.99 1.74 -59.71
C PRO A 274 43.87 2.63 -60.57
N GLY A 275 44.07 3.89 -60.14
CA GLY A 275 45.09 4.76 -60.75
C GLY A 275 44.88 6.25 -60.70
N ASN A 276 43.79 6.78 -60.18
CA ASN A 276 43.59 8.25 -60.13
C ASN A 276 42.94 8.72 -58.84
N LEU A 277 43.76 9.16 -57.90
CA LEU A 277 43.33 9.69 -56.56
C LEU A 277 42.34 10.88 -56.69
N GLN A 278 42.40 11.65 -57.77
CA GLN A 278 41.50 12.78 -58.01
C GLN A 278 40.06 12.32 -58.36
N ASN A 279 39.91 11.20 -59.05
CA ASN A 279 38.56 10.63 -59.30
C ASN A 279 37.92 10.02 -58.05
N LEU A 280 38.69 9.51 -57.10
CA LEU A 280 38.21 8.97 -55.83
C LEU A 280 37.57 10.06 -54.95
N GLN A 281 38.12 11.27 -54.92
CA GLN A 281 37.52 12.38 -54.17
C GLN A 281 36.22 12.85 -54.80
N GLN A 282 36.09 12.90 -56.13
CA GLN A 282 34.82 13.22 -56.81
C GLN A 282 33.75 12.15 -56.56
N GLN A 283 34.09 10.88 -56.63
CA GLN A 283 33.16 9.77 -56.38
C GLN A 283 32.68 9.72 -54.93
N LEU A 284 33.52 10.06 -53.95
CA LEU A 284 33.13 10.16 -52.57
C LEU A 284 32.19 11.37 -52.30
N MET A 285 32.38 12.51 -53.01
CA MET A 285 31.46 13.62 -52.95
C MET A 285 30.10 13.29 -53.58
N GLU A 286 30.06 12.61 -54.70
CA GLU A 286 28.83 12.18 -55.35
C GLU A 286 28.06 11.13 -54.55
N GLY A 287 28.79 10.18 -53.90
CA GLY A 287 28.20 9.22 -52.96
C GLY A 287 27.58 9.84 -51.73
N ASN A 288 28.22 10.85 -51.15
CA ASN A 288 27.63 11.62 -50.02
C ASN A 288 26.39 12.40 -50.41
N LEU A 289 26.37 13.03 -51.63
CA LEU A 289 25.21 13.75 -52.10
C LEU A 289 24.00 12.78 -52.35
N MET A 290 24.23 11.60 -52.88
CA MET A 290 23.19 10.57 -53.01
C MET A 290 22.70 10.04 -51.68
N ALA A 291 23.56 9.83 -50.69
CA ALA A 291 23.16 9.41 -49.33
C ALA A 291 22.32 10.47 -48.63
N ASP A 292 22.63 11.74 -48.78
CA ASP A 292 21.84 12.85 -48.22
C ASP A 292 20.45 12.98 -48.93
N GLU A 293 20.37 12.76 -50.25
CA GLU A 293 19.10 12.77 -50.95
C GLU A 293 18.21 11.57 -50.57
N ILE A 294 18.76 10.37 -50.37
CA ILE A 294 18.03 9.22 -49.86
C ILE A 294 17.54 9.46 -48.44
N ASN A 295 18.35 10.03 -47.58
CA ASN A 295 17.95 10.37 -46.24
C ASN A 295 16.88 11.47 -46.21
N ARG A 296 16.91 12.39 -47.13
CA ARG A 296 15.88 13.42 -47.30
C ARG A 296 14.55 12.84 -47.74
N LEU A 297 14.57 11.95 -48.73
CA LEU A 297 13.36 11.27 -49.24
C LEU A 297 12.77 10.33 -48.16
N SER A 298 13.59 9.67 -47.36
CA SER A 298 13.11 8.84 -46.23
C SER A 298 12.46 9.67 -45.11
N ARG A 299 12.98 10.87 -44.82
CA ARG A 299 12.37 11.84 -43.88
C ARG A 299 11.07 12.44 -44.42
N GLU A 300 10.95 12.66 -45.68
CA GLU A 300 9.70 13.11 -46.31
C GLU A 300 8.63 12.00 -46.27
N ARG A 301 9.02 10.77 -46.50
CA ARG A 301 8.13 9.59 -46.37
C ARG A 301 7.59 9.39 -44.97
N SER A 302 8.38 9.67 -43.94
CA SER A 302 7.95 9.61 -42.54
C SER A 302 7.03 10.74 -42.11
N LYS A 303 6.92 11.82 -42.87
CA LYS A 303 6.04 12.99 -42.62
C LYS A 303 4.65 12.82 -43.23
N ILE A 304 4.37 11.79 -44.02
CA ILE A 304 3.03 11.55 -44.55
C ILE A 304 2.16 11.09 -43.38
N PRO A 305 1.13 11.83 -42.97
CA PRO A 305 0.30 11.48 -41.84
C PRO A 305 -0.41 10.16 -42.10
N ASN A 306 -0.42 9.31 -41.08
CA ASN A 306 -1.02 7.95 -41.06
C ASN A 306 -2.52 7.89 -41.43
N ASN A 307 -3.13 9.05 -41.76
CA ASN A 307 -4.51 9.16 -42.14
C ASN A 307 -4.79 8.70 -43.61
N VAL A 308 -3.78 8.68 -44.45
CA VAL A 308 -3.96 8.22 -45.87
C VAL A 308 -4.02 6.72 -45.91
N ASN A 309 -3.23 5.98 -45.09
CA ASN A 309 -3.29 4.54 -45.01
C ASN A 309 -4.58 3.99 -44.39
N LYS A 310 -5.23 4.75 -43.47
CA LYS A 310 -6.55 4.37 -42.93
C LYS A 310 -7.66 4.51 -43.97
N SER A 311 -7.59 5.51 -44.82
CA SER A 311 -8.56 5.71 -45.91
C SER A 311 -8.50 4.62 -46.98
N PHE A 312 -7.31 4.11 -47.33
CA PHE A 312 -7.17 2.98 -48.27
C PHE A 312 -7.61 1.66 -47.63
N ALA A 313 -7.27 1.39 -46.37
CA ALA A 313 -7.70 0.17 -45.67
C ALA A 313 -9.23 0.14 -45.44
N GLN A 314 -9.87 1.32 -45.26
CA GLN A 314 -11.33 1.41 -45.17
C GLN A 314 -12.01 1.15 -46.53
N LYS A 315 -11.49 1.72 -47.61
CA LYS A 315 -11.99 1.48 -48.98
C LYS A 315 -11.83 0.02 -49.39
N GLU A 316 -10.76 -0.65 -49.00
CA GLU A 316 -10.53 -2.07 -49.28
C GLU A 316 -11.50 -2.97 -48.51
N LYS A 317 -11.84 -2.63 -47.25
CA LYS A 317 -12.88 -3.30 -46.46
C LYS A 317 -14.28 -3.10 -47.07
N ASP A 318 -14.58 -1.92 -47.53
CA ASP A 318 -15.88 -1.59 -48.14
C ASP A 318 -16.04 -2.36 -49.49
N LEU A 319 -14.98 -2.49 -50.30
CA LEU A 319 -14.97 -3.31 -51.50
C LEU A 319 -15.11 -4.81 -51.24
N LEU A 320 -14.50 -5.31 -50.19
CA LEU A 320 -14.64 -6.72 -49.75
C LEU A 320 -16.05 -7.03 -49.22
N ASN A 321 -16.72 -6.08 -48.59
CA ASN A 321 -18.10 -6.26 -48.14
C ASN A 321 -19.15 -6.16 -49.26
N ILE A 322 -18.85 -5.45 -50.34
CA ILE A 322 -19.73 -5.39 -51.53
C ILE A 322 -19.69 -6.71 -52.27
N ASN A 323 -18.54 -7.36 -52.35
CA ASN A 323 -18.43 -8.70 -53.00
C ASN A 323 -19.05 -9.85 -52.21
N LYS A 324 -19.24 -9.70 -50.90
CA LYS A 324 -19.90 -10.71 -50.06
C LYS A 324 -21.42 -10.67 -50.09
N ASN A 325 -22.01 -9.63 -50.66
CA ASN A 325 -23.47 -9.50 -50.80
C ASN A 325 -23.97 -9.77 -52.22
N LEU A 326 -23.09 -10.32 -53.11
CA LEU A 326 -23.42 -10.66 -54.50
C LEU A 326 -23.35 -12.19 -54.80
N ASP A 327 -23.04 -13.00 -53.75
CA ASP A 327 -23.25 -14.43 -53.69
C ASP A 327 -24.37 -14.77 -52.66
#